data_074910c22ba1a1e95117eaef3d3502f0
#
_entry.id   074910c22ba1a1e95117eaef3d3502f0
#
_cell.length_a   1.000
_cell.length_b   1.000
_cell.length_c   1.000
_cell.angle_alpha   90.00
_cell.angle_beta   90.00
_cell.angle_gamma   90.00
#
_symmetry.space_group_name_H-M   'P 1'
#
loop_
_entity.id
_entity.type
_entity.pdbx_description
1 polymer ?
#
loop_
_entity_poly.entity_id
_entity_poly.type
_entity_poly.pdbx_seq_one_letter_code
_entity_poly.pdbx_strand_id
1 'polypeptide(L)'
;MDVRALPPGYTEWPAPPVLRDAVACLWAQVTSESGSRTGLVLPDGCTDLVWEQGRGAFVAGPDTGPVATTMAAGTVVLGVRFRPSAGGPALGIPLSELRDQRADLAELRPAQARQLAAALDPDVAAAQMLDATAALVADGAPDPAVTWAARLLRDPAARAEDVAAEVGLSLRQLRRRCQAVVGYGPKTLQRVLRFRGFISRVDARPEILDLAAIAAEAGYADQAHLTRECGRLSGMTPATLARQRAA
;
A
#
# COMPACT_ATOMS: atom_id res chain seq x y z
N MET A 1 -6.55 -13.17 -16.04
CA MET A 1 -5.52 -12.10 -16.28
C MET A 1 -4.33 -12.83 -16.89
N ASP A 2 -3.93 -12.49 -18.11
CA ASP A 2 -2.75 -13.11 -18.75
C ASP A 2 -1.49 -12.35 -18.28
N VAL A 3 -0.90 -12.85 -17.22
CA VAL A 3 0.29 -12.23 -16.59
C VAL A 3 1.55 -12.44 -17.43
N ARG A 4 1.61 -13.57 -18.14
CA ARG A 4 2.76 -13.91 -19.00
C ARG A 4 2.91 -12.98 -20.21
N ALA A 5 1.80 -12.40 -20.67
CA ALA A 5 1.80 -11.46 -21.77
C ALA A 5 2.16 -10.02 -21.35
N LEU A 6 2.36 -9.76 -20.06
CA LEU A 6 2.72 -8.41 -19.59
C LEU A 6 4.13 -8.03 -19.99
N PRO A 7 4.35 -6.82 -20.50
CA PRO A 7 5.70 -6.31 -20.69
C PRO A 7 6.41 -6.09 -19.35
N PRO A 8 7.75 -6.07 -19.34
CA PRO A 8 8.49 -5.64 -18.15
C PRO A 8 8.01 -4.28 -17.64
N GLY A 9 7.78 -4.19 -16.34
CA GLY A 9 7.25 -2.97 -15.72
C GLY A 9 6.25 -3.27 -14.62
N TYR A 10 5.65 -2.20 -14.10
CA TYR A 10 4.60 -2.24 -13.09
C TYR A 10 3.24 -1.96 -13.73
N THR A 11 2.25 -2.77 -13.42
CA THR A 11 0.88 -2.63 -13.94
C THR A 11 -0.12 -2.80 -12.80
N GLU A 12 -1.16 -1.97 -12.78
CA GLU A 12 -2.28 -2.07 -11.82
C GLU A 12 -3.60 -2.30 -12.54
N TRP A 13 -4.50 -3.05 -11.89
CA TRP A 13 -5.89 -3.25 -12.30
C TRP A 13 -6.85 -2.93 -11.16
N PRO A 14 -8.04 -2.42 -11.48
CA PRO A 14 -9.07 -2.21 -10.47
C PRO A 14 -9.49 -3.53 -9.81
N ALA A 15 -9.83 -3.46 -8.54
CA ALA A 15 -10.37 -4.62 -7.82
C ALA A 15 -11.69 -5.09 -8.43
N PRO A 16 -11.96 -6.40 -8.47
CA PRO A 16 -13.28 -6.93 -8.82
C PRO A 16 -14.38 -6.27 -7.98
N PRO A 17 -15.59 -6.08 -8.53
CA PRO A 17 -16.69 -5.40 -7.81
C PRO A 17 -16.95 -5.94 -6.40
N VAL A 18 -16.89 -7.24 -6.22
CA VAL A 18 -17.13 -7.94 -4.94
C VAL A 18 -16.05 -7.67 -3.89
N LEU A 19 -14.85 -7.24 -4.28
CA LEU A 19 -13.72 -6.96 -3.39
C LEU A 19 -13.42 -5.46 -3.24
N ARG A 20 -14.11 -4.56 -3.97
CA ARG A 20 -13.78 -3.13 -4.05
C ARG A 20 -13.75 -2.39 -2.71
N ASP A 21 -14.52 -2.85 -1.73
CA ASP A 21 -14.58 -2.21 -0.42
C ASP A 21 -13.36 -2.54 0.45
N ALA A 22 -12.74 -3.71 0.22
CA ALA A 22 -11.56 -4.16 0.94
C ALA A 22 -10.25 -3.98 0.15
N VAL A 23 -10.31 -4.11 -1.18
CA VAL A 23 -9.15 -4.09 -2.08
C VAL A 23 -9.07 -2.78 -2.84
N ALA A 24 -7.90 -2.17 -2.87
CA ALA A 24 -7.64 -0.96 -3.64
C ALA A 24 -7.37 -1.26 -5.11
N CYS A 25 -6.46 -2.18 -5.36
CA CYS A 25 -6.09 -2.65 -6.69
C CYS A 25 -5.45 -4.05 -6.64
N LEU A 26 -5.38 -4.67 -7.79
CA LEU A 26 -4.47 -5.77 -8.10
C LEU A 26 -3.26 -5.18 -8.80
N TRP A 27 -2.09 -5.76 -8.63
CA TRP A 27 -0.91 -5.28 -9.33
C TRP A 27 0.04 -6.42 -9.71
N ALA A 28 0.82 -6.20 -10.75
CA ALA A 28 1.94 -7.05 -11.12
C ALA A 28 3.18 -6.22 -11.36
N GLN A 29 4.33 -6.80 -11.04
CA GLN A 29 5.64 -6.31 -11.43
C GLN A 29 6.37 -7.43 -12.16
N VAL A 30 6.76 -7.16 -13.39
CA VAL A 30 7.54 -8.09 -14.23
C VAL A 30 8.92 -7.49 -14.45
N THR A 31 9.98 -8.28 -14.23
CA THR A 31 11.35 -7.88 -14.56
C THR A 31 11.74 -8.40 -15.94
N SER A 32 12.60 -7.65 -16.65
CA SER A 32 13.14 -8.13 -17.91
C SER A 32 14.07 -9.34 -17.70
N GLU A 33 14.18 -10.18 -18.72
CA GLU A 33 15.11 -11.33 -18.72
C GLU A 33 16.60 -10.90 -18.64
N SER A 34 16.91 -9.67 -19.00
CA SER A 34 18.27 -9.17 -19.16
C SER A 34 18.87 -8.49 -17.94
N GLY A 35 18.16 -8.41 -16.82
CA GLY A 35 18.72 -7.73 -15.63
C GLY A 35 17.83 -7.73 -14.39
N SER A 36 18.47 -7.70 -13.22
CA SER A 36 17.78 -7.48 -11.95
C SER A 36 17.23 -6.05 -11.88
N ARG A 37 16.13 -5.86 -11.18
CA ARG A 37 15.55 -4.56 -10.91
C ARG A 37 15.60 -4.24 -9.42
N THR A 38 16.20 -3.12 -9.08
CA THR A 38 16.04 -2.52 -7.74
C THR A 38 14.97 -1.46 -7.80
N GLY A 39 14.00 -1.57 -6.90
CA GLY A 39 12.90 -0.62 -6.75
C GLY A 39 12.82 -0.08 -5.33
N LEU A 40 12.00 0.94 -5.15
CA LEU A 40 11.70 1.52 -3.85
C LEU A 40 10.19 1.50 -3.65
N VAL A 41 9.74 0.74 -2.65
CA VAL A 41 8.36 0.77 -2.19
C VAL A 41 8.21 1.94 -1.23
N LEU A 42 7.25 2.81 -1.52
CA LEU A 42 6.96 3.99 -0.71
C LEU A 42 5.71 3.75 0.15
N PRO A 43 5.67 4.29 1.38
CA PRO A 43 4.50 4.19 2.23
C PRO A 43 3.25 4.72 1.55
N ASP A 44 2.17 3.96 1.57
CA ASP A 44 0.88 4.33 0.97
C ASP A 44 -0.33 4.12 1.89
N GLY A 45 -0.09 3.58 3.08
CA GLY A 45 -1.12 3.28 4.07
C GLY A 45 -1.81 1.95 3.86
N CYS A 46 -1.35 1.17 2.91
CA CYS A 46 -1.92 -0.12 2.53
C CYS A 46 -1.10 -1.29 3.10
N THR A 47 -1.67 -2.47 2.97
CA THR A 47 -1.04 -3.78 3.22
C THR A 47 -1.25 -4.60 1.98
N ASP A 48 -0.24 -5.30 1.51
CA ASP A 48 -0.33 -6.12 0.31
C ASP A 48 -0.20 -7.61 0.65
N LEU A 49 -1.09 -8.44 0.10
CA LEU A 49 -0.83 -9.86 -0.10
C LEU A 49 -0.01 -9.98 -1.38
N VAL A 50 1.18 -10.54 -1.27
CA VAL A 50 2.15 -10.63 -2.37
C VAL A 50 2.46 -12.10 -2.65
N TRP A 51 2.52 -12.46 -3.91
CA TRP A 51 3.10 -13.70 -4.40
C TRP A 51 4.30 -13.38 -5.32
N GLU A 52 5.41 -13.99 -5.04
CA GLU A 52 6.63 -13.83 -5.82
C GLU A 52 7.08 -15.18 -6.37
N GLN A 53 7.31 -15.22 -7.66
CA GLN A 53 7.77 -16.44 -8.35
C GLN A 53 9.07 -16.94 -7.74
N GLY A 54 9.07 -18.21 -7.34
CA GLY A 54 10.24 -18.86 -6.69
C GLY A 54 10.35 -18.61 -5.18
N ARG A 55 9.64 -17.63 -4.62
CA ARG A 55 9.61 -17.37 -3.17
C ARG A 55 8.32 -17.85 -2.51
N GLY A 56 7.17 -17.68 -3.19
CA GLY A 56 5.85 -17.98 -2.65
C GLY A 56 5.12 -16.72 -2.14
N ALA A 57 4.16 -16.92 -1.24
CA ALA A 57 3.27 -15.86 -0.78
C ALA A 57 3.68 -15.29 0.57
N PHE A 58 3.64 -13.97 0.69
CA PHE A 58 3.92 -13.22 1.93
C PHE A 58 3.01 -11.99 2.05
N VAL A 59 2.94 -11.42 3.22
CA VAL A 59 2.25 -10.15 3.49
C VAL A 59 3.28 -9.05 3.64
N ALA A 60 3.15 -7.99 2.84
CA ALA A 60 3.85 -6.75 3.03
C ALA A 60 3.01 -5.86 3.94
N GLY A 61 3.48 -5.63 5.17
CA GLY A 61 2.79 -4.81 6.16
C GLY A 61 2.81 -3.32 5.81
N PRO A 62 2.08 -2.49 6.55
CA PRO A 62 2.05 -1.06 6.30
C PRO A 62 3.39 -0.43 6.66
N ASP A 63 4.01 0.22 5.69
CA ASP A 63 5.32 0.84 5.87
C ASP A 63 5.21 2.25 6.44
N THR A 64 6.20 2.65 7.23
CA THR A 64 6.37 4.02 7.76
C THR A 64 7.55 4.76 7.15
N GLY A 65 8.36 4.06 6.37
CA GLY A 65 9.50 4.56 5.60
C GLY A 65 9.67 3.82 4.27
N PRO A 66 10.67 4.18 3.47
CA PRO A 66 10.92 3.52 2.19
C PRO A 66 11.50 2.13 2.38
N VAL A 67 11.10 1.18 1.54
CA VAL A 67 11.64 -0.19 1.53
C VAL A 67 12.28 -0.48 0.19
N ALA A 68 13.58 -0.72 0.19
CA ALA A 68 14.29 -1.17 -1.01
C ALA A 68 13.94 -2.63 -1.33
N THR A 69 13.64 -2.90 -2.58
CA THR A 69 13.35 -4.24 -3.09
C THR A 69 14.28 -4.55 -4.26
N THR A 70 14.74 -5.78 -4.33
CA THR A 70 15.54 -6.26 -5.49
C THR A 70 14.86 -7.52 -6.02
N MET A 71 14.55 -7.50 -7.31
CA MET A 71 13.96 -8.62 -8.03
C MET A 71 14.97 -9.15 -9.05
N ALA A 72 15.10 -10.46 -9.13
CA ALA A 72 15.95 -11.09 -10.14
C ALA A 72 15.40 -10.89 -11.57
N ALA A 73 16.23 -11.10 -12.57
CA ALA A 73 15.81 -11.11 -13.97
C ALA A 73 14.71 -12.15 -14.20
N GLY A 74 13.72 -11.85 -15.03
CA GLY A 74 12.62 -12.74 -15.38
C GLY A 74 11.61 -13.01 -14.24
N THR A 75 11.74 -12.35 -13.08
CA THR A 75 10.83 -12.58 -11.95
C THR A 75 9.49 -11.90 -12.17
N VAL A 76 8.43 -12.63 -11.85
CA VAL A 76 7.06 -12.09 -11.74
C VAL A 76 6.67 -11.97 -10.27
N VAL A 77 6.19 -10.80 -9.88
CA VAL A 77 5.58 -10.55 -8.58
C VAL A 77 4.15 -10.07 -8.78
N LEU A 78 3.22 -10.64 -8.05
CA LEU A 78 1.81 -10.28 -8.07
C LEU A 78 1.41 -9.76 -6.69
N GLY A 79 0.48 -8.82 -6.64
CA GLY A 79 -0.02 -8.31 -5.37
C GLY A 79 -1.50 -7.96 -5.41
N VAL A 80 -2.11 -8.13 -4.24
CA VAL A 80 -3.44 -7.63 -3.93
C VAL A 80 -3.28 -6.60 -2.82
N ARG A 81 -3.59 -5.35 -3.13
CA ARG A 81 -3.45 -4.22 -2.20
C ARG A 81 -4.73 -4.01 -1.42
N PHE A 82 -4.68 -4.26 -0.11
CA PHE A 82 -5.78 -3.94 0.79
C PHE A 82 -5.87 -2.45 1.07
N ARG A 83 -7.09 -1.93 1.17
CA ARG A 83 -7.33 -0.56 1.64
C ARG A 83 -6.89 -0.41 3.11
N PRO A 84 -6.60 0.81 3.58
CA PRO A 84 -6.08 1.04 4.93
C PRO A 84 -6.90 0.46 6.09
N SER A 85 -8.18 0.15 5.89
CA SER A 85 -9.06 -0.40 6.93
C SER A 85 -9.32 -1.91 6.82
N ALA A 86 -8.77 -2.56 5.79
CA ALA A 86 -9.17 -3.92 5.42
C ALA A 86 -8.12 -4.99 5.74
N GLY A 87 -6.83 -4.67 5.67
CA GLY A 87 -5.77 -5.67 5.83
C GLY A 87 -5.78 -6.36 7.19
N GLY A 88 -5.93 -5.63 8.30
CA GLY A 88 -5.98 -6.20 9.64
C GLY A 88 -7.14 -7.19 9.83
N PRO A 89 -8.39 -6.78 9.57
CA PRO A 89 -9.53 -7.69 9.62
C PRO A 89 -9.37 -8.93 8.74
N ALA A 90 -8.98 -8.76 7.47
CA ALA A 90 -8.79 -9.87 6.53
C ALA A 90 -7.70 -10.85 7.01
N LEU A 91 -6.60 -10.34 7.57
CA LEU A 91 -5.52 -11.18 8.09
C LEU A 91 -5.80 -11.70 9.52
N GLY A 92 -6.81 -11.17 10.21
CA GLY A 92 -7.19 -11.58 11.57
C GLY A 92 -6.15 -11.25 12.63
N ILE A 93 -5.26 -10.29 12.37
CA ILE A 93 -4.21 -9.84 13.30
C ILE A 93 -4.13 -8.31 13.32
N PRO A 94 -3.69 -7.72 14.43
CA PRO A 94 -3.40 -6.29 14.47
C PRO A 94 -2.25 -5.94 13.54
N LEU A 95 -2.47 -5.06 12.57
CA LEU A 95 -1.42 -4.65 11.62
C LEU A 95 -0.25 -3.90 12.28
N SER A 96 -0.39 -3.45 13.54
CA SER A 96 0.75 -2.95 14.32
C SER A 96 1.86 -4.00 14.52
N GLU A 97 1.53 -5.28 14.45
CA GLU A 97 2.48 -6.40 14.52
C GLU A 97 3.23 -6.63 13.20
N LEU A 98 2.63 -6.19 12.09
CA LEU A 98 3.22 -6.28 10.75
C LEU A 98 3.83 -4.95 10.26
N ARG A 99 3.81 -3.91 11.08
CA ARG A 99 4.33 -2.60 10.67
C ARG A 99 5.82 -2.70 10.33
N ASP A 100 6.18 -2.22 9.12
CA ASP A 100 7.54 -2.28 8.58
C ASP A 100 8.08 -3.72 8.44
N GLN A 101 7.19 -4.72 8.33
CA GLN A 101 7.52 -6.15 8.25
C GLN A 101 7.09 -6.76 6.90
N ARG A 102 7.75 -7.88 6.60
CA ARG A 102 7.38 -8.80 5.52
C ARG A 102 7.25 -10.18 6.14
N ALA A 103 6.01 -10.62 6.39
CA ALA A 103 5.72 -11.88 7.06
C ALA A 103 5.31 -12.96 6.06
N ASP A 104 5.81 -14.18 6.23
CA ASP A 104 5.38 -15.32 5.44
C ASP A 104 3.86 -15.55 5.64
N LEU A 105 3.13 -15.75 4.55
CA LEU A 105 1.70 -16.03 4.65
C LEU A 105 1.42 -17.32 5.43
N ALA A 106 2.34 -18.29 5.40
CA ALA A 106 2.21 -19.55 6.12
C ALA A 106 2.16 -19.36 7.65
N GLU A 107 2.83 -18.33 8.18
CA GLU A 107 2.79 -18.00 9.61
C GLU A 107 1.47 -17.35 10.01
N LEU A 108 0.82 -16.63 9.10
CA LEU A 108 -0.39 -15.86 9.36
C LEU A 108 -1.67 -16.62 8.98
N ARG A 109 -1.67 -17.24 7.81
CA ARG A 109 -2.83 -17.89 7.17
C ARG A 109 -2.41 -19.19 6.46
N PRO A 110 -2.12 -20.28 7.21
CA PRO A 110 -1.57 -21.51 6.66
C PRO A 110 -2.44 -22.16 5.56
N ALA A 111 -3.76 -22.01 5.62
CA ALA A 111 -4.67 -22.58 4.62
C ALA A 111 -4.50 -21.88 3.27
N GLN A 112 -4.51 -20.55 3.25
CA GLN A 112 -4.31 -19.74 2.05
C GLN A 112 -2.88 -19.88 1.53
N ALA A 113 -1.89 -19.98 2.41
CA ALA A 113 -0.51 -20.21 2.01
C ALA A 113 -0.33 -21.53 1.27
N ARG A 114 -0.94 -22.63 1.74
CA ARG A 114 -0.90 -23.93 1.02
C ARG A 114 -1.57 -23.86 -0.35
N GLN A 115 -2.65 -23.12 -0.49
CA GLN A 115 -3.32 -22.89 -1.78
C GLN A 115 -2.38 -22.20 -2.77
N LEU A 116 -1.66 -21.15 -2.32
CA LEU A 116 -0.76 -20.37 -3.16
C LEU A 116 0.61 -21.04 -3.37
N ALA A 117 1.05 -21.91 -2.47
CA ALA A 117 2.34 -22.60 -2.57
C ALA A 117 2.42 -23.57 -3.77
N ALA A 118 1.29 -24.09 -4.23
CA ALA A 118 1.21 -24.97 -5.40
C ALA A 118 1.28 -24.21 -6.74
N ALA A 119 1.16 -22.90 -6.73
CA ALA A 119 1.16 -22.06 -7.92
C ALA A 119 2.60 -21.82 -8.40
N LEU A 120 3.04 -22.58 -9.40
CA LEU A 120 4.31 -22.35 -10.10
C LEU A 120 4.15 -21.42 -11.31
N ASP A 121 2.93 -21.27 -11.76
CA ASP A 121 2.54 -20.48 -12.93
C ASP A 121 1.93 -19.15 -12.49
N PRO A 122 2.41 -17.99 -13.00
CA PRO A 122 1.88 -16.68 -12.61
C PRO A 122 0.37 -16.49 -12.85
N ASP A 123 -0.20 -17.07 -13.93
CA ASP A 123 -1.62 -16.95 -14.22
C ASP A 123 -2.47 -17.77 -13.23
N VAL A 124 -1.98 -18.96 -12.85
CA VAL A 124 -2.60 -19.77 -11.79
C VAL A 124 -2.49 -19.05 -10.45
N ALA A 125 -1.34 -18.48 -10.13
CA ALA A 125 -1.11 -17.71 -8.92
C ALA A 125 -2.07 -16.51 -8.83
N ALA A 126 -2.26 -15.78 -9.92
CA ALA A 126 -3.16 -14.63 -9.98
C ALA A 126 -4.62 -15.02 -9.66
N ALA A 127 -5.11 -16.14 -10.20
CA ALA A 127 -6.45 -16.64 -9.91
C ALA A 127 -6.57 -17.09 -8.45
N GLN A 128 -5.61 -17.86 -7.95
CA GLN A 128 -5.59 -18.33 -6.57
C GLN A 128 -5.46 -17.20 -5.55
N MET A 129 -4.72 -16.13 -5.87
CA MET A 129 -4.64 -14.93 -5.02
C MET A 129 -6.00 -14.24 -4.88
N LEU A 130 -6.79 -14.17 -5.95
CA LEU A 130 -8.14 -13.61 -5.90
C LEU A 130 -9.04 -14.45 -5.01
N ASP A 131 -9.03 -15.78 -5.16
CA ASP A 131 -9.82 -16.71 -4.35
C ASP A 131 -9.40 -16.65 -2.87
N ALA A 132 -8.09 -16.65 -2.59
CA ALA A 132 -7.56 -16.50 -1.24
C ALA A 132 -7.96 -15.16 -0.62
N THR A 133 -7.90 -14.07 -1.39
CA THR A 133 -8.31 -12.74 -0.95
C THR A 133 -9.80 -12.68 -0.66
N ALA A 134 -10.64 -13.30 -1.49
CA ALA A 134 -12.08 -13.36 -1.25
C ALA A 134 -12.40 -14.10 0.06
N ALA A 135 -11.73 -15.21 0.33
CA ALA A 135 -11.86 -15.94 1.58
C ALA A 135 -11.40 -15.09 2.80
N LEU A 136 -10.25 -14.41 2.70
CA LEU A 136 -9.75 -13.55 3.77
C LEU A 136 -10.70 -12.38 4.06
N VAL A 137 -11.29 -11.77 3.03
CA VAL A 137 -12.24 -10.65 3.19
C VAL A 137 -13.58 -11.14 3.75
N ALA A 138 -14.00 -12.37 3.42
CA ALA A 138 -15.20 -12.97 4.00
C ALA A 138 -15.04 -13.27 5.51
N ASP A 139 -13.80 -13.64 5.93
CA ASP A 139 -13.47 -13.88 7.35
C ASP A 139 -13.44 -12.58 8.18
N GLY A 140 -13.11 -11.42 7.55
CA GLY A 140 -12.96 -10.17 8.27
C GLY A 140 -13.26 -8.93 7.43
N ALA A 141 -14.44 -8.35 7.67
CA ALA A 141 -14.88 -7.12 6.99
C ALA A 141 -14.04 -5.88 7.42
N PRO A 142 -13.85 -4.90 6.51
CA PRO A 142 -13.21 -3.63 6.84
C PRO A 142 -13.89 -2.90 8.02
N ASP A 143 -13.11 -2.26 8.89
CA ASP A 143 -13.65 -1.41 9.97
C ASP A 143 -14.29 -0.15 9.35
N PRO A 144 -15.63 0.03 9.45
CA PRO A 144 -16.32 1.14 8.79
C PRO A 144 -15.93 2.51 9.36
N ALA A 145 -15.66 2.61 10.67
CA ALA A 145 -15.24 3.86 11.29
C ALA A 145 -13.85 4.27 10.84
N VAL A 146 -12.91 3.32 10.73
CA VAL A 146 -11.56 3.60 10.22
C VAL A 146 -11.59 3.85 8.72
N THR A 147 -12.45 3.16 7.97
CA THR A 147 -12.66 3.43 6.54
C THR A 147 -13.10 4.88 6.30
N TRP A 148 -14.06 5.37 7.08
CA TRP A 148 -14.52 6.75 6.99
C TRP A 148 -13.45 7.73 7.47
N ALA A 149 -12.83 7.46 8.61
CA ALA A 149 -11.72 8.27 9.14
C ALA A 149 -10.57 8.40 8.13
N ALA A 150 -10.19 7.32 7.43
CA ALA A 150 -9.15 7.35 6.41
C ALA A 150 -9.52 8.24 5.20
N ARG A 151 -10.81 8.35 4.87
CA ARG A 151 -11.29 9.29 3.84
C ARG A 151 -11.17 10.74 4.31
N LEU A 152 -11.61 11.04 5.54
CA LEU A 152 -11.53 12.38 6.12
C LEU A 152 -10.08 12.83 6.30
N LEU A 153 -9.18 11.94 6.72
CA LEU A 153 -7.75 12.21 6.90
C LEU A 153 -6.98 12.48 5.59
N ARG A 154 -7.62 12.33 4.42
CA ARG A 154 -7.05 12.80 3.15
C ARG A 154 -7.03 14.32 3.04
N ASP A 155 -7.93 15.00 3.76
CA ASP A 155 -7.85 16.45 3.94
C ASP A 155 -6.65 16.77 4.83
N PRO A 156 -5.65 17.52 4.32
CA PRO A 156 -4.49 17.90 5.11
C PRO A 156 -4.83 18.77 6.32
N ALA A 157 -5.94 19.51 6.28
CA ALA A 157 -6.40 20.39 7.34
C ALA A 157 -7.18 19.64 8.44
N ALA A 158 -7.62 18.39 8.18
CA ALA A 158 -8.41 17.62 9.14
C ALA A 158 -7.62 17.38 10.44
N ARG A 159 -8.27 17.66 11.58
CA ARG A 159 -7.72 17.36 12.90
C ARG A 159 -8.17 15.98 13.34
N ALA A 160 -7.28 15.20 13.93
CA ALA A 160 -7.61 13.83 14.35
C ALA A 160 -8.74 13.79 15.42
N GLU A 161 -8.86 14.85 16.22
CA GLU A 161 -9.92 15.02 17.21
C GLU A 161 -11.30 15.16 16.55
N ASP A 162 -11.38 16.01 15.51
CA ASP A 162 -12.61 16.29 14.76
C ASP A 162 -13.03 15.05 13.96
N VAL A 163 -12.06 14.38 13.32
CA VAL A 163 -12.29 13.11 12.62
C VAL A 163 -12.80 12.03 13.58
N ALA A 164 -12.24 11.94 14.80
CA ALA A 164 -12.72 10.98 15.79
C ALA A 164 -14.20 11.26 16.17
N ALA A 165 -14.54 12.52 16.42
CA ALA A 165 -15.92 12.92 16.73
C ALA A 165 -16.89 12.60 15.57
N GLU A 166 -16.48 12.90 14.33
CA GLU A 166 -17.27 12.65 13.11
C GLU A 166 -17.61 11.16 12.92
N VAL A 167 -16.67 10.26 13.27
CA VAL A 167 -16.91 8.81 13.19
C VAL A 167 -17.49 8.21 14.48
N GLY A 168 -17.93 9.04 15.42
CA GLY A 168 -18.56 8.62 16.68
C GLY A 168 -17.60 7.95 17.67
N LEU A 169 -16.31 8.30 17.64
CA LEU A 169 -15.29 7.73 18.52
C LEU A 169 -14.56 8.81 19.31
N SER A 170 -14.06 8.45 20.50
CA SER A 170 -13.01 9.24 21.15
C SER A 170 -11.70 9.12 20.37
N LEU A 171 -10.82 10.13 20.47
CA LEU A 171 -9.49 10.10 19.86
C LEU A 171 -8.69 8.84 20.28
N ARG A 172 -8.82 8.40 21.55
CA ARG A 172 -8.18 7.19 22.07
C ARG A 172 -8.71 5.93 21.34
N GLN A 173 -10.02 5.84 21.13
CA GLN A 173 -10.62 4.73 20.40
C GLN A 173 -10.20 4.72 18.93
N LEU A 174 -10.23 5.88 18.26
CA LEU A 174 -9.76 6.00 16.89
C LEU A 174 -8.30 5.60 16.75
N ARG A 175 -7.41 6.04 17.66
CA ARG A 175 -5.99 5.63 17.66
C ARG A 175 -5.83 4.13 17.78
N ARG A 176 -6.53 3.50 18.75
CA ARG A 176 -6.47 2.05 18.96
C ARG A 176 -6.95 1.27 17.72
N ARG A 177 -8.09 1.68 17.12
CA ARG A 177 -8.62 1.04 15.92
C ARG A 177 -7.69 1.23 14.73
N CYS A 178 -7.18 2.44 14.48
CA CYS A 178 -6.20 2.67 13.42
C CYS A 178 -4.93 1.81 13.62
N GLN A 179 -4.42 1.68 14.84
CA GLN A 179 -3.28 0.81 15.13
C GLN A 179 -3.56 -0.65 14.82
N ALA A 180 -4.76 -1.13 15.13
CA ALA A 180 -5.15 -2.51 14.85
C ALA A 180 -5.33 -2.77 13.34
N VAL A 181 -6.01 -1.88 12.60
CA VAL A 181 -6.41 -2.20 11.21
C VAL A 181 -5.57 -1.51 10.13
N VAL A 182 -4.75 -0.50 10.50
CA VAL A 182 -3.83 0.23 9.58
C VAL A 182 -2.36 0.04 9.98
N GLY A 183 -2.09 -0.41 11.22
CA GLY A 183 -0.73 -0.60 11.76
C GLY A 183 -0.16 0.62 12.47
N TYR A 184 -0.77 1.82 12.35
CA TYR A 184 -0.32 3.04 13.02
C TYR A 184 -1.48 4.01 13.28
N GLY A 185 -1.22 5.04 14.08
CA GLY A 185 -2.27 6.00 14.48
C GLY A 185 -2.68 6.98 13.37
N PRO A 186 -3.81 7.71 13.57
CA PRO A 186 -4.40 8.59 12.56
C PRO A 186 -3.45 9.68 12.06
N LYS A 187 -2.58 10.23 12.92
CA LYS A 187 -1.62 11.26 12.52
C LYS A 187 -0.55 10.74 11.56
N THR A 188 -0.09 9.49 11.75
CA THR A 188 0.84 8.84 10.81
C THR A 188 0.12 8.52 9.51
N LEU A 189 -1.11 8.00 9.56
CA LEU A 189 -1.93 7.77 8.37
C LEU A 189 -2.11 9.05 7.56
N GLN A 190 -2.49 10.16 8.20
CA GLN A 190 -2.65 11.46 7.51
C GLN A 190 -1.35 11.91 6.81
N ARG A 191 -0.19 11.74 7.46
CA ARG A 191 1.10 12.06 6.85
C ARG A 191 1.37 11.21 5.61
N VAL A 192 1.13 9.90 5.68
CA VAL A 192 1.29 8.98 4.55
C VAL A 192 0.32 9.34 3.42
N LEU A 193 -0.95 9.63 3.73
CA LEU A 193 -1.95 10.02 2.74
C LEU A 193 -1.60 11.37 2.07
N ARG A 194 -1.09 12.34 2.83
CA ARG A 194 -0.59 13.61 2.30
C ARG A 194 0.58 13.39 1.34
N PHE A 195 1.53 12.55 1.73
CA PHE A 195 2.68 12.20 0.88
C PHE A 195 2.23 11.50 -0.41
N ARG A 196 1.27 10.58 -0.33
CA ARG A 196 0.63 9.99 -1.51
C ARG A 196 -0.01 11.04 -2.41
N GLY A 197 -0.69 12.02 -1.81
CA GLY A 197 -1.26 13.16 -2.54
C GLY A 197 -0.20 13.99 -3.26
N PHE A 198 0.97 14.20 -2.65
CA PHE A 198 2.12 14.83 -3.30
C PHE A 198 2.62 14.01 -4.49
N ILE A 199 2.87 12.71 -4.30
CA ILE A 199 3.33 11.80 -5.36
C ILE A 199 2.35 11.81 -6.54
N SER A 200 1.05 11.66 -6.29
CA SER A 200 0.04 11.66 -7.33
C SER A 200 0.03 12.94 -8.18
N ARG A 201 0.34 14.09 -7.58
CA ARG A 201 0.46 15.37 -8.31
C ARG A 201 1.72 15.44 -9.14
N VAL A 202 2.83 14.91 -8.63
CA VAL A 202 4.08 14.78 -9.40
C VAL A 202 3.86 13.88 -10.62
N ASP A 203 3.22 12.73 -10.44
CA ASP A 203 2.95 11.79 -11.54
C ASP A 203 2.00 12.37 -12.60
N ALA A 204 1.04 13.19 -12.17
CA ALA A 204 0.09 13.84 -13.08
C ALA A 204 0.70 14.99 -13.88
N ARG A 205 1.85 15.54 -13.47
CA ARG A 205 2.48 16.73 -14.05
C ARG A 205 4.01 16.57 -14.15
N PRO A 206 4.51 15.58 -14.91
CA PRO A 206 5.95 15.27 -14.94
C PRO A 206 6.81 16.42 -15.48
N GLU A 207 6.21 17.31 -16.29
CA GLU A 207 6.91 18.45 -16.93
C GLU A 207 6.95 19.72 -16.06
N ILE A 208 6.12 19.82 -15.01
CA ILE A 208 5.98 21.02 -14.19
C ILE A 208 6.60 20.75 -12.81
N LEU A 209 7.85 21.17 -12.62
CA LEU A 209 8.57 21.03 -11.36
C LEU A 209 8.45 22.26 -10.43
N ASP A 210 7.29 22.93 -10.40
CA ASP A 210 7.02 23.90 -9.34
C ASP A 210 6.68 23.15 -8.04
N LEU A 211 7.73 22.71 -7.36
CA LEU A 211 7.60 21.96 -6.10
C LEU A 211 6.95 22.78 -4.99
N ALA A 212 7.01 24.11 -5.03
CA ALA A 212 6.36 24.96 -4.04
C ALA A 212 4.84 24.95 -4.23
N ALA A 213 4.38 25.08 -5.48
CA ALA A 213 2.95 24.97 -5.80
C ALA A 213 2.40 23.56 -5.49
N ILE A 214 3.11 22.51 -5.91
CA ILE A 214 2.72 21.12 -5.62
C ILE A 214 2.69 20.85 -4.11
N ALA A 215 3.63 21.40 -3.32
CA ALA A 215 3.63 21.29 -1.87
C ALA A 215 2.38 21.92 -1.26
N ALA A 216 2.07 23.16 -1.65
CA ALA A 216 0.88 23.88 -1.18
C ALA A 216 -0.41 23.12 -1.52
N GLU A 217 -0.57 22.65 -2.77
CA GLU A 217 -1.70 21.85 -3.23
C GLU A 217 -1.82 20.50 -2.47
N ALA A 218 -0.71 19.92 -2.05
CA ALA A 218 -0.68 18.70 -1.25
C ALA A 218 -0.90 18.96 0.26
N GLY A 219 -1.05 20.22 0.68
CA GLY A 219 -1.31 20.62 2.06
C GLY A 219 -0.07 20.63 2.96
N TYR A 220 1.11 20.88 2.41
CA TYR A 220 2.30 21.19 3.19
C TYR A 220 2.33 22.68 3.49
N ALA A 221 2.75 23.04 4.72
CA ALA A 221 2.81 24.44 5.15
C ALA A 221 3.85 25.25 4.35
N ASP A 222 4.95 24.59 3.98
CA ASP A 222 6.05 25.16 3.22
C ASP A 222 6.90 24.06 2.57
N GLN A 223 7.85 24.47 1.73
CA GLN A 223 8.78 23.55 1.06
C GLN A 223 9.70 22.81 2.04
N ALA A 224 10.06 23.42 3.17
CA ALA A 224 10.89 22.80 4.19
C ALA A 224 10.13 21.65 4.90
N HIS A 225 8.82 21.83 5.13
CA HIS A 225 7.94 20.79 5.65
C HIS A 225 7.87 19.60 4.66
N LEU A 226 7.61 19.87 3.37
CA LEU A 226 7.64 18.84 2.33
C LEU A 226 9.00 18.12 2.30
N THR A 227 10.10 18.83 2.34
CA THR A 227 11.46 18.25 2.28
C THR A 227 11.71 17.29 3.44
N ARG A 228 11.35 17.69 4.67
CA ARG A 228 11.48 16.82 5.85
C ARG A 228 10.61 15.56 5.76
N GLU A 229 9.35 15.69 5.32
CA GLU A 229 8.43 14.56 5.20
C GLU A 229 8.83 13.63 4.04
N CYS A 230 9.21 14.18 2.89
CA CYS A 230 9.71 13.44 1.74
C CYS A 230 10.97 12.64 2.11
N GLY A 231 11.95 13.28 2.76
CA GLY A 231 13.15 12.58 3.25
C GLY A 231 12.84 11.42 4.18
N ARG A 232 11.86 11.56 5.07
CA ARG A 232 11.44 10.49 5.99
C ARG A 232 10.73 9.34 5.28
N LEU A 233 9.83 9.64 4.31
CA LEU A 233 8.95 8.65 3.68
C LEU A 233 9.54 8.05 2.40
N SER A 234 10.54 8.67 1.78
CA SER A 234 11.18 8.17 0.56
C SER A 234 12.70 8.05 0.64
N GLY A 235 13.34 8.59 1.68
CA GLY A 235 14.80 8.69 1.75
C GLY A 235 15.39 9.72 0.79
N MET A 236 14.57 10.49 0.07
CA MET A 236 15.00 11.41 -0.99
C MET A 236 14.49 12.82 -0.77
N THR A 237 15.13 13.79 -1.48
CA THR A 237 14.55 15.13 -1.59
C THR A 237 13.34 15.11 -2.54
N PRO A 238 12.38 16.05 -2.43
CA PRO A 238 11.26 16.16 -3.36
C PRO A 238 11.69 16.25 -4.82
N ALA A 239 12.75 17.01 -5.10
CA ALA A 239 13.28 17.17 -6.45
C ALA A 239 13.88 15.87 -7.02
N THR A 240 14.58 15.10 -6.19
CA THR A 240 15.15 13.82 -6.60
C THR A 240 14.03 12.81 -6.87
N LEU A 241 13.06 12.73 -5.97
CA LEU A 241 11.90 11.83 -6.13
C LEU A 241 11.10 12.17 -7.40
N ALA A 242 10.82 13.45 -7.64
CA ALA A 242 10.08 13.89 -8.83
C ALA A 242 10.82 13.53 -10.13
N ARG A 243 12.15 13.74 -10.20
CA ARG A 243 12.94 13.34 -11.37
C ARG A 243 12.93 11.83 -11.63
N GLN A 244 13.04 11.01 -10.56
CA GLN A 244 12.99 9.55 -10.70
C GLN A 244 11.63 9.05 -11.21
N ARG A 245 10.55 9.78 -10.93
CA ARG A 245 9.21 9.39 -11.36
C ARG A 245 8.88 9.88 -12.78
N ALA A 246 9.59 10.89 -13.27
CA ALA A 246 9.46 11.40 -14.63
C ALA A 246 10.30 10.61 -15.66
N ALA A 247 11.27 9.78 -15.20
CA ALA A 247 12.14 8.95 -16.02
C ALA A 247 11.51 7.58 -16.32
#